data_3c11ac0dabd91b558b6525b7ac0ee481
#
_entry.id   3c11ac0dabd91b558b6525b7ac0ee481
#
_cell.length_a   1.000
_cell.length_b   1.000
_cell.length_c   1.000
_cell.angle_alpha   90.00
_cell.angle_beta   90.00
_cell.angle_gamma   90.00
#
_symmetry.space_group_name_H-M   'P 1'
#
loop_
_entity.id
_entity.type
_entity.pdbx_description
1 polymer ?
#
loop_
_entity_poly.entity_id
_entity_poly.type
_entity_poly.pdbx_seq_one_letter_code
_entity_poly.pdbx_strand_id
1 'polypeptide(L)'
;MGMTMTQKILAAHAGLSSVEAGQLIEADLDLVLGNDITTPVAIHEIDKMKTNGVFHKDKIALVMDHFVPNKDIKSAEHTKLVREFAGKNGITNYFDVGDMGIEHALLPEKGLVIAGDAVIGADAHTCTYGALGAFSTGVGSTDMAAGMATGKAWFKVPSAIKVELIGKPAPFISGKDVILYLIGRIGVDGALYQSLEFVGDGLQYMSMDDRFTIANMAIEAGAKNGIFPVDDLTLDYIKERSTRQPKVYEADPDAEYTRTITINLSTLRPTVAYPHLPENTHPVEDARNIKIDQVVIGSCTNGRISDLRVAAEIMKGKHVAKNVRVIVIPATQKIYLEAMEAGYLRTFIEAGAVVSTPTCGPCLGGYMGILASGEKCVSTTNRNFIGRMGAIDSEIYLASPAVAAASALTGFITDPSEI
;
A
#
# COMPACT_ATOMS: atom_id res chain seq x y z
N MET A 1 -26.22 -10.38 17.25
CA MET A 1 -25.65 -10.13 15.91
C MET A 1 -24.18 -10.47 15.94
N GLY A 2 -23.75 -11.29 15.00
CA GLY A 2 -22.33 -11.63 14.86
C GLY A 2 -21.51 -10.44 14.35
N MET A 3 -20.25 -10.38 14.74
CA MET A 3 -19.32 -9.31 14.37
C MET A 3 -18.36 -9.75 13.26
N THR A 4 -18.04 -8.84 12.36
CA THR A 4 -16.94 -8.98 11.39
C THR A 4 -15.58 -8.90 12.09
N MET A 5 -14.49 -9.25 11.39
CA MET A 5 -13.13 -9.12 11.93
C MET A 5 -12.84 -7.68 12.39
N THR A 6 -13.14 -6.69 11.54
CA THR A 6 -12.94 -5.27 11.86
C THR A 6 -13.74 -4.83 13.09
N GLN A 7 -14.99 -5.26 13.21
CA GLN A 7 -15.83 -4.95 14.39
C GLN A 7 -15.24 -5.53 15.67
N LYS A 8 -14.73 -6.78 15.64
CA LYS A 8 -14.11 -7.41 16.81
C LYS A 8 -12.84 -6.69 17.27
N ILE A 9 -11.99 -6.27 16.32
CA ILE A 9 -10.79 -5.51 16.66
C ILE A 9 -11.18 -4.17 17.29
N LEU A 10 -12.11 -3.45 16.69
CA LEU A 10 -12.58 -2.16 17.21
C LEU A 10 -13.28 -2.28 18.58
N ALA A 11 -14.11 -3.31 18.79
CA ALA A 11 -14.72 -3.57 20.08
C ALA A 11 -13.68 -3.79 21.18
N ALA A 12 -12.67 -4.62 20.91
CA ALA A 12 -11.59 -4.89 21.85
C ALA A 12 -10.80 -3.63 22.21
N HIS A 13 -10.51 -2.74 21.25
CA HIS A 13 -9.78 -1.49 21.47
C HIS A 13 -10.64 -0.39 22.11
N ALA A 14 -11.95 -0.50 22.03
CA ALA A 14 -12.89 0.38 22.73
C ALA A 14 -13.26 -0.12 24.13
N GLY A 15 -12.74 -1.29 24.55
CA GLY A 15 -13.11 -1.92 25.83
C GLY A 15 -14.57 -2.39 25.88
N LEU A 16 -15.16 -2.67 24.72
CA LEU A 16 -16.55 -3.10 24.58
C LEU A 16 -16.64 -4.59 24.24
N SER A 17 -17.68 -5.26 24.70
CA SER A 17 -17.95 -6.66 24.37
C SER A 17 -18.43 -6.85 22.94
N SER A 18 -19.09 -5.84 22.37
CA SER A 18 -19.57 -5.83 21.00
C SER A 18 -19.76 -4.40 20.49
N VAL A 19 -19.73 -4.23 19.17
CA VAL A 19 -20.05 -2.99 18.48
C VAL A 19 -20.90 -3.29 17.25
N GLU A 20 -21.65 -2.27 16.81
CA GLU A 20 -22.49 -2.35 15.62
C GLU A 20 -22.04 -1.34 14.55
N ALA A 21 -22.31 -1.67 13.27
CA ALA A 21 -22.03 -0.74 12.17
C ALA A 21 -22.75 0.58 12.39
N GLY A 22 -22.02 1.70 12.23
CA GLY A 22 -22.54 3.05 12.47
C GLY A 22 -22.36 3.57 13.90
N GLN A 23 -22.04 2.72 14.87
CA GLN A 23 -21.75 3.14 16.25
C GLN A 23 -20.51 4.03 16.31
N LEU A 24 -20.57 5.12 17.06
CA LEU A 24 -19.43 5.96 17.37
C LEU A 24 -18.72 5.41 18.61
N ILE A 25 -17.43 5.19 18.48
CA ILE A 25 -16.57 4.68 19.55
C ILE A 25 -15.29 5.51 19.67
N GLU A 26 -14.68 5.48 20.84
CA GLU A 26 -13.29 5.87 21.06
C GLU A 26 -12.48 4.59 21.26
N ALA A 27 -11.40 4.40 20.53
CA ALA A 27 -10.57 3.20 20.58
C ALA A 27 -9.13 3.56 20.89
N ASP A 28 -8.47 2.71 21.68
CA ASP A 28 -7.03 2.77 21.95
C ASP A 28 -6.24 2.38 20.69
N LEU A 29 -5.07 3.00 20.52
CA LEU A 29 -4.20 2.79 19.38
C LEU A 29 -2.94 1.98 19.77
N ASP A 30 -2.57 1.04 18.90
CA ASP A 30 -1.30 0.31 19.04
C ASP A 30 -0.15 0.99 18.33
N LEU A 31 -0.42 1.69 17.23
CA LEU A 31 0.59 2.45 16.50
C LEU A 31 -0.04 3.66 15.81
N VAL A 32 0.71 4.77 15.83
CA VAL A 32 0.43 5.98 15.04
C VAL A 32 1.57 6.22 14.07
N LEU A 33 1.27 6.29 12.77
CA LEU A 33 2.24 6.47 11.70
C LEU A 33 2.22 7.89 11.14
N GLY A 34 3.40 8.46 10.91
CA GLY A 34 3.59 9.71 10.18
C GLY A 34 4.78 9.67 9.23
N ASN A 35 4.77 10.50 8.21
CA ASN A 35 5.82 10.62 7.21
C ASN A 35 6.34 12.07 7.07
N ASP A 36 7.31 12.30 6.19
CA ASP A 36 7.96 13.60 5.99
C ASP A 36 7.04 14.69 5.39
N ILE A 37 5.84 14.33 4.89
CA ILE A 37 4.85 15.30 4.41
C ILE A 37 3.84 15.69 5.50
N THR A 38 3.33 14.71 6.22
CA THR A 38 2.18 14.88 7.10
C THR A 38 2.57 15.15 8.54
N THR A 39 3.70 14.61 9.00
CA THR A 39 4.19 14.83 10.37
C THR A 39 4.51 16.30 10.67
N PRO A 40 5.11 17.11 9.78
CA PRO A 40 5.30 18.54 10.05
C PRO A 40 3.99 19.27 10.40
N VAL A 41 2.90 18.93 9.72
CA VAL A 41 1.56 19.48 10.01
C VAL A 41 1.08 19.02 11.39
N ALA A 42 1.23 17.73 11.70
CA ALA A 42 0.83 17.17 12.99
C ALA A 42 1.62 17.78 14.17
N ILE A 43 2.91 18.05 14.00
CA ILE A 43 3.73 18.72 15.02
C ILE A 43 3.16 20.09 15.37
N HIS A 44 2.78 20.90 14.37
CA HIS A 44 2.14 22.19 14.61
C HIS A 44 0.80 22.06 15.36
N GLU A 45 0.03 21.01 15.08
CA GLU A 45 -1.21 20.76 15.83
C GLU A 45 -0.96 20.31 17.27
N ILE A 46 0.02 19.45 17.51
CA ILE A 46 0.45 19.02 18.85
C ILE A 46 0.88 20.22 19.69
N ASP A 47 1.66 21.15 19.12
CA ASP A 47 2.09 22.37 19.82
C ASP A 47 0.89 23.24 20.25
N LYS A 48 -0.17 23.32 19.45
CA LYS A 48 -1.41 24.03 19.80
C LYS A 48 -2.19 23.33 20.93
N MET A 49 -2.14 22.01 21.00
CA MET A 49 -2.83 21.23 22.02
C MET A 49 -2.20 21.39 23.41
N LYS A 50 -0.98 21.95 23.50
CA LYS A 50 -0.22 22.15 24.74
C LYS A 50 -0.08 20.86 25.56
N THR A 51 0.12 19.74 24.91
CA THR A 51 0.35 18.44 25.54
C THR A 51 1.77 18.33 26.09
N ASN A 52 2.00 17.41 27.02
CA ASN A 52 3.33 17.13 27.58
C ASN A 52 4.14 16.15 26.71
N GLY A 53 4.04 16.25 25.36
CA GLY A 53 4.68 15.35 24.42
C GLY A 53 3.72 14.32 23.84
N VAL A 54 4.22 13.13 23.55
CA VAL A 54 3.46 12.03 22.92
C VAL A 54 3.01 11.00 23.97
N PHE A 55 1.91 10.29 23.69
CA PHE A 55 1.33 9.32 24.64
C PHE A 55 2.28 8.14 24.93
N HIS A 56 3.01 7.67 23.94
CA HIS A 56 3.95 6.56 24.09
C HIS A 56 4.99 6.55 22.96
N LYS A 57 6.25 6.73 23.29
CA LYS A 57 7.35 6.86 22.33
C LYS A 57 7.54 5.65 21.39
N ASP A 58 7.25 4.43 21.88
CA ASP A 58 7.43 3.19 21.12
C ASP A 58 6.20 2.81 20.28
N LYS A 59 5.09 3.53 20.46
CA LYS A 59 3.85 3.38 19.68
C LYS A 59 3.66 4.46 18.60
N ILE A 60 4.73 5.15 18.25
CA ILE A 60 4.76 6.11 17.14
C ILE A 60 5.86 5.68 16.21
N ALA A 61 5.55 5.64 14.91
CA ALA A 61 6.51 5.43 13.84
C ALA A 61 6.54 6.65 12.92
N LEU A 62 7.75 7.17 12.66
CA LEU A 62 7.98 8.30 11.77
C LEU A 62 8.92 7.86 10.67
N VAL A 63 8.43 7.85 9.43
CA VAL A 63 9.15 7.33 8.26
C VAL A 63 9.38 8.44 7.25
N MET A 64 10.63 8.71 6.94
CA MET A 64 11.04 9.68 5.93
C MET A 64 11.20 8.98 4.58
N ASP A 65 10.16 8.98 3.74
CA ASP A 65 10.11 8.17 2.52
C ASP A 65 9.55 8.87 1.27
N HIS A 66 8.90 10.01 1.40
CA HIS A 66 8.26 10.68 0.27
C HIS A 66 9.24 11.55 -0.53
N PHE A 67 10.03 12.40 0.16
CA PHE A 67 10.98 13.31 -0.45
C PHE A 67 12.42 13.06 -0.02
N VAL A 68 12.72 11.82 0.33
CA VAL A 68 14.02 11.42 0.86
C VAL A 68 14.67 10.40 -0.12
N PRO A 69 15.99 10.57 -0.41
CA PRO A 69 16.88 11.67 -0.01
C PRO A 69 16.34 13.03 -0.44
N ASN A 70 16.48 14.05 0.40
CA ASN A 70 15.75 15.31 0.24
C ASN A 70 15.95 15.94 -1.14
N LYS A 71 14.86 16.23 -1.84
CA LYS A 71 14.86 16.78 -3.21
C LYS A 71 15.14 18.28 -3.30
N ASP A 72 14.86 19.02 -2.23
CA ASP A 72 15.00 20.46 -2.13
C ASP A 72 15.17 20.92 -0.68
N ILE A 73 15.43 22.23 -0.49
CA ILE A 73 15.63 22.83 0.84
C ILE A 73 14.39 22.65 1.72
N LYS A 74 13.18 22.80 1.16
CA LYS A 74 11.93 22.70 1.92
C LYS A 74 11.72 21.27 2.47
N SER A 75 11.99 20.25 1.67
CA SER A 75 11.92 18.86 2.12
C SER A 75 12.97 18.55 3.18
N ALA A 76 14.18 19.12 3.07
CA ALA A 76 15.23 19.00 4.09
C ALA A 76 14.83 19.64 5.42
N GLU A 77 14.20 20.82 5.40
CA GLU A 77 13.67 21.45 6.61
C GLU A 77 12.55 20.65 7.25
N HIS A 78 11.65 20.04 6.47
CA HIS A 78 10.63 19.14 6.97
C HIS A 78 11.23 17.91 7.66
N THR A 79 12.17 17.23 7.02
CA THR A 79 12.86 16.07 7.60
C THR A 79 13.61 16.45 8.88
N LYS A 80 14.28 17.61 8.91
CA LYS A 80 14.94 18.13 10.12
C LYS A 80 13.96 18.35 11.25
N LEU A 81 12.82 19.00 10.99
CA LEU A 81 11.77 19.23 11.98
C LEU A 81 11.26 17.92 12.60
N VAL A 82 11.00 16.92 11.77
CA VAL A 82 10.53 15.60 12.23
C VAL A 82 11.60 14.90 13.06
N ARG A 83 12.87 14.96 12.65
CA ARG A 83 14.00 14.39 13.39
C ARG A 83 14.17 15.03 14.77
N GLU A 84 14.07 16.35 14.85
CA GLU A 84 14.14 17.09 16.12
C GLU A 84 12.96 16.74 17.05
N PHE A 85 11.76 16.62 16.48
CA PHE A 85 10.57 16.17 17.21
C PHE A 85 10.72 14.75 17.74
N ALA A 86 11.23 13.82 16.92
CA ALA A 86 11.50 12.45 17.34
C ALA A 86 12.51 12.41 18.48
N GLY A 87 13.61 13.15 18.38
CA GLY A 87 14.63 13.25 19.43
C GLY A 87 14.09 13.85 20.72
N LYS A 88 13.33 14.95 20.64
CA LYS A 88 12.71 15.63 21.81
C LYS A 88 11.75 14.69 22.58
N ASN A 89 11.00 13.85 21.87
CA ASN A 89 10.02 12.95 22.47
C ASN A 89 10.56 11.53 22.72
N GLY A 90 11.83 11.27 22.38
CA GLY A 90 12.47 9.97 22.55
C GLY A 90 11.84 8.86 21.68
N ILE A 91 11.22 9.22 20.54
CA ILE A 91 10.58 8.26 19.63
C ILE A 91 11.64 7.33 19.06
N THR A 92 11.47 6.01 19.26
CA THR A 92 12.43 5.00 18.86
C THR A 92 12.28 4.55 17.42
N ASN A 93 11.05 4.58 16.91
CA ASN A 93 10.75 4.15 15.53
C ASN A 93 10.79 5.36 14.58
N TYR A 94 11.98 5.93 14.42
CA TYR A 94 12.28 6.98 13.46
C TYR A 94 13.20 6.42 12.38
N PHE A 95 12.77 6.49 11.11
CA PHE A 95 13.46 5.92 9.96
C PHE A 95 13.75 7.01 8.93
N ASP A 96 15.03 7.17 8.60
CA ASP A 96 15.57 8.17 7.66
C ASP A 96 16.62 7.50 6.76
N VAL A 97 17.37 8.28 6.00
CA VAL A 97 18.47 7.80 5.15
C VAL A 97 19.38 6.85 5.91
N GLY A 98 19.62 5.67 5.35
CA GLY A 98 20.40 4.60 5.96
C GLY A 98 19.54 3.45 6.54
N ASP A 99 18.35 3.71 6.99
CA ASP A 99 17.37 2.70 7.44
C ASP A 99 15.98 2.97 6.83
N MET A 100 15.99 3.54 5.63
CA MET A 100 14.77 3.99 4.96
C MET A 100 14.04 2.88 4.23
N GLY A 101 12.77 3.10 4.04
CA GLY A 101 11.89 2.29 3.22
C GLY A 101 10.55 2.98 3.09
N ILE A 102 9.76 2.60 2.10
CA ILE A 102 8.40 3.11 1.96
C ILE A 102 7.58 2.59 3.15
N GLU A 103 6.96 3.49 3.90
CA GLU A 103 6.33 3.25 5.20
C GLU A 103 5.44 1.99 5.24
N HIS A 104 4.62 1.77 4.21
CA HIS A 104 3.70 0.63 4.17
C HIS A 104 4.36 -0.71 3.80
N ALA A 105 5.62 -0.72 3.41
CA ALA A 105 6.44 -1.92 3.30
C ALA A 105 7.38 -2.05 4.52
N LEU A 106 7.91 -0.93 5.01
CA LEU A 106 8.89 -0.90 6.09
C LEU A 106 8.30 -1.33 7.43
N LEU A 107 7.11 -0.83 7.81
CA LEU A 107 6.53 -1.15 9.12
C LEU A 107 6.22 -2.64 9.30
N PRO A 108 5.61 -3.34 8.33
CA PRO A 108 5.48 -4.80 8.37
C PRO A 108 6.83 -5.52 8.42
N GLU A 109 7.80 -5.08 7.63
CA GLU A 109 9.16 -5.67 7.59
C GLU A 109 9.86 -5.57 8.95
N LYS A 110 9.69 -4.44 9.66
CA LYS A 110 10.23 -4.20 11.00
C LYS A 110 9.41 -4.86 12.12
N GLY A 111 8.30 -5.53 11.81
CA GLY A 111 7.43 -6.18 12.79
C GLY A 111 6.72 -5.21 13.74
N LEU A 112 6.54 -3.95 13.32
CA LEU A 112 5.89 -2.91 14.14
C LEU A 112 4.37 -3.04 14.15
N VAL A 113 3.79 -3.70 13.17
CA VAL A 113 2.36 -4.02 13.09
C VAL A 113 2.18 -5.54 13.04
N ILE A 114 1.25 -6.04 13.84
CA ILE A 114 0.89 -7.46 13.90
C ILE A 114 -0.62 -7.64 13.87
N ALA A 115 -1.07 -8.88 13.77
CA ALA A 115 -2.49 -9.21 13.78
C ALA A 115 -3.19 -8.71 15.06
N GLY A 116 -4.35 -8.11 14.85
CA GLY A 116 -5.20 -7.59 15.91
C GLY A 116 -4.86 -6.18 16.38
N ASP A 117 -3.82 -5.53 15.84
CA ASP A 117 -3.49 -4.14 16.15
C ASP A 117 -4.53 -3.16 15.57
N ALA A 118 -4.70 -2.01 16.23
CA ALA A 118 -5.41 -0.83 15.72
C ALA A 118 -4.40 0.27 15.39
N VAL A 119 -4.32 0.63 14.11
CA VAL A 119 -3.29 1.54 13.57
C VAL A 119 -3.94 2.69 12.81
N ILE A 120 -3.47 3.91 13.06
CA ILE A 120 -3.78 5.06 12.23
C ILE A 120 -2.50 5.67 11.65
N GLY A 121 -2.61 6.30 10.50
CA GLY A 121 -1.54 7.07 9.88
C GLY A 121 -2.09 8.20 9.05
N ALA A 122 -1.35 9.29 8.93
CA ALA A 122 -1.75 10.39 8.06
C ALA A 122 -1.32 10.13 6.60
N ASP A 123 -1.52 8.89 6.16
CA ASP A 123 -1.43 8.47 4.77
C ASP A 123 -2.62 7.58 4.42
N ALA A 124 -3.19 7.78 3.23
CA ALA A 124 -4.37 7.05 2.79
C ALA A 124 -4.14 5.53 2.73
N HIS A 125 -2.92 5.09 2.39
CA HIS A 125 -2.57 3.68 2.24
C HIS A 125 -2.17 3.00 3.56
N THR A 126 -2.37 3.65 4.71
CA THR A 126 -2.25 3.01 6.04
C THR A 126 -3.12 1.75 6.16
N CYS A 127 -4.18 1.62 5.34
CA CYS A 127 -5.00 0.40 5.25
C CYS A 127 -4.22 -0.87 4.85
N THR A 128 -2.99 -0.75 4.35
CA THR A 128 -2.11 -1.87 3.94
C THR A 128 -1.96 -2.96 5.01
N TYR A 129 -1.95 -2.58 6.27
CA TYR A 129 -1.68 -3.53 7.36
C TYR A 129 -2.86 -4.48 7.67
N GLY A 130 -4.01 -4.26 7.03
CA GLY A 130 -5.09 -5.25 7.05
C GLY A 130 -4.71 -6.60 6.43
N ALA A 131 -3.65 -6.63 5.61
CA ALA A 131 -3.04 -7.88 5.14
C ALA A 131 -2.52 -8.78 6.27
N LEU A 132 -2.18 -8.19 7.42
CA LEU A 132 -1.76 -8.89 8.64
C LEU A 132 -2.92 -9.21 9.59
N GLY A 133 -4.16 -8.88 9.24
CA GLY A 133 -5.30 -9.00 10.14
C GLY A 133 -5.35 -7.88 11.21
N ALA A 134 -4.80 -6.72 10.93
CA ALA A 134 -4.92 -5.51 11.74
C ALA A 134 -6.05 -4.61 11.24
N PHE A 135 -6.70 -3.86 12.12
CA PHE A 135 -7.49 -2.70 11.70
C PHE A 135 -6.56 -1.52 11.51
N SER A 136 -6.41 -1.09 10.28
CA SER A 136 -5.54 0.03 9.96
C SER A 136 -6.19 0.95 8.94
N THR A 137 -6.08 2.27 9.15
CA THR A 137 -6.77 3.24 8.30
C THR A 137 -6.04 4.58 8.24
N GLY A 138 -6.17 5.24 7.07
CA GLY A 138 -5.70 6.61 6.89
C GLY A 138 -6.61 7.63 7.58
N VAL A 139 -5.98 8.66 8.16
CA VAL A 139 -6.64 9.79 8.82
C VAL A 139 -5.98 11.11 8.41
N GLY A 140 -6.58 12.24 8.75
CA GLY A 140 -5.96 13.54 8.57
C GLY A 140 -4.80 13.81 9.55
N SER A 141 -3.92 14.75 9.21
CA SER A 141 -2.78 15.11 10.07
C SER A 141 -3.22 15.62 11.46
N THR A 142 -4.39 16.23 11.56
CA THR A 142 -4.95 16.67 12.86
C THR A 142 -5.37 15.49 13.72
N ASP A 143 -6.02 14.47 13.13
CA ASP A 143 -6.40 13.25 13.84
C ASP A 143 -5.16 12.45 14.24
N MET A 144 -4.15 12.39 13.37
CA MET A 144 -2.85 11.79 13.69
C MET A 144 -2.20 12.51 14.89
N ALA A 145 -2.22 13.85 14.91
CA ALA A 145 -1.70 14.65 16.03
C ALA A 145 -2.42 14.31 17.34
N ALA A 146 -3.75 14.22 17.30
CA ALA A 146 -4.55 13.83 18.46
C ALA A 146 -4.20 12.40 18.91
N GLY A 147 -4.05 11.46 17.96
CA GLY A 147 -3.61 10.10 18.23
C GLY A 147 -2.23 10.03 18.87
N MET A 148 -1.25 10.80 18.35
CA MET A 148 0.10 10.90 18.97
C MET A 148 0.06 11.48 20.38
N ALA A 149 -0.84 12.41 20.64
CA ALA A 149 -0.97 13.06 21.95
C ALA A 149 -1.70 12.19 22.99
N THR A 150 -2.72 11.45 22.57
CA THR A 150 -3.66 10.76 23.48
C THR A 150 -3.58 9.23 23.45
N GLY A 151 -3.06 8.64 22.38
CA GLY A 151 -3.10 7.20 22.14
C GLY A 151 -4.48 6.67 21.74
N LYS A 152 -5.39 7.54 21.34
CA LYS A 152 -6.78 7.21 21.03
C LYS A 152 -7.24 7.89 19.75
N ALA A 153 -8.24 7.27 19.14
CA ALA A 153 -8.94 7.85 18.00
C ALA A 153 -10.43 7.53 18.02
N TRP A 154 -11.20 8.40 17.39
CA TRP A 154 -12.62 8.23 17.17
C TRP A 154 -12.88 7.47 15.89
N PHE A 155 -13.80 6.50 15.97
CA PHE A 155 -14.26 5.77 14.79
C PHE A 155 -15.79 5.69 14.78
N LYS A 156 -16.36 5.88 13.61
CA LYS A 156 -17.65 5.31 13.30
C LYS A 156 -17.39 3.89 12.83
N VAL A 157 -17.90 2.88 13.53
CA VAL A 157 -17.68 1.48 13.18
C VAL A 157 -18.15 1.23 11.74
N PRO A 158 -17.29 0.78 10.81
CA PRO A 158 -17.67 0.56 9.44
C PRO A 158 -18.57 -0.69 9.32
N SER A 159 -19.52 -0.67 8.40
CA SER A 159 -20.12 -1.88 7.85
C SER A 159 -19.08 -2.59 6.96
N ALA A 160 -19.36 -3.82 6.54
CA ALA A 160 -18.41 -4.60 5.75
C ALA A 160 -19.02 -5.13 4.45
N ILE A 161 -18.17 -5.27 3.43
CA ILE A 161 -18.39 -6.03 2.22
C ILE A 161 -17.55 -7.31 2.31
N LYS A 162 -18.16 -8.47 2.08
CA LYS A 162 -17.43 -9.73 1.94
C LYS A 162 -16.92 -9.87 0.51
N VAL A 163 -15.61 -10.04 0.34
CA VAL A 163 -14.98 -10.32 -0.96
C VAL A 163 -14.46 -11.75 -0.95
N GLU A 164 -15.12 -12.62 -1.68
CA GLU A 164 -14.81 -14.04 -1.74
C GLU A 164 -13.93 -14.33 -2.96
N LEU A 165 -12.69 -14.73 -2.71
CA LEU A 165 -11.74 -15.16 -3.74
C LEU A 165 -11.86 -16.69 -3.90
N ILE A 166 -12.16 -17.14 -5.11
CA ILE A 166 -12.31 -18.58 -5.40
C ILE A 166 -11.40 -19.02 -6.55
N GLY A 167 -11.00 -20.28 -6.50
CA GLY A 167 -10.20 -20.90 -7.55
C GLY A 167 -8.73 -20.49 -7.56
N LYS A 168 -7.97 -21.10 -8.46
CA LYS A 168 -6.53 -20.86 -8.62
C LYS A 168 -6.29 -19.78 -9.67
N PRO A 169 -5.43 -18.78 -9.39
CA PRO A 169 -5.12 -17.73 -10.37
C PRO A 169 -4.45 -18.30 -11.63
N ALA A 170 -4.80 -17.71 -12.78
CA ALA A 170 -4.11 -17.95 -14.04
C ALA A 170 -2.66 -17.42 -13.99
N PRO A 171 -1.78 -17.85 -14.92
CA PRO A 171 -0.43 -17.30 -15.01
C PRO A 171 -0.43 -15.76 -15.09
N PHE A 172 0.56 -15.13 -14.46
CA PHE A 172 0.73 -13.66 -14.36
C PHE A 172 -0.36 -12.88 -13.64
N ILE A 173 -1.35 -13.54 -13.05
CA ILE A 173 -2.33 -12.89 -12.17
C ILE A 173 -1.73 -12.71 -10.78
N SER A 174 -1.78 -11.50 -10.27
CA SER A 174 -1.26 -11.09 -8.96
C SER A 174 -2.32 -10.36 -8.13
N GLY A 175 -2.01 -10.02 -6.89
CA GLY A 175 -2.87 -9.20 -6.05
C GLY A 175 -3.25 -7.87 -6.70
N LYS A 176 -2.37 -7.30 -7.56
CA LYS A 176 -2.68 -6.08 -8.33
C LYS A 176 -3.86 -6.27 -9.28
N ASP A 177 -3.89 -7.37 -10.00
CA ASP A 177 -4.98 -7.67 -10.93
C ASP A 177 -6.29 -7.89 -10.18
N VAL A 178 -6.24 -8.57 -9.02
CA VAL A 178 -7.40 -8.80 -8.15
C VAL A 178 -8.01 -7.48 -7.67
N ILE A 179 -7.20 -6.58 -7.14
CA ILE A 179 -7.72 -5.33 -6.60
C ILE A 179 -8.17 -4.35 -7.69
N LEU A 180 -7.46 -4.27 -8.82
CA LEU A 180 -7.91 -3.47 -9.97
C LEU A 180 -9.25 -3.99 -10.50
N TYR A 181 -9.39 -5.31 -10.65
CA TYR A 181 -10.67 -5.91 -11.06
C TYR A 181 -11.80 -5.58 -10.08
N LEU A 182 -11.54 -5.65 -8.77
CA LEU A 182 -12.53 -5.30 -7.75
C LEU A 182 -12.94 -3.83 -7.87
N ILE A 183 -11.98 -2.91 -7.95
CA ILE A 183 -12.24 -1.47 -8.07
C ILE A 183 -13.03 -1.18 -9.35
N GLY A 184 -12.64 -1.77 -10.49
CA GLY A 184 -13.38 -1.63 -11.74
C GLY A 184 -14.82 -2.13 -11.67
N ARG A 185 -15.10 -3.13 -10.83
CA ARG A 185 -16.43 -3.71 -10.65
C ARG A 185 -17.33 -2.89 -9.74
N ILE A 186 -16.77 -2.23 -8.72
CA ILE A 186 -17.57 -1.53 -7.70
C ILE A 186 -17.46 -0.01 -7.74
N GLY A 187 -16.46 0.53 -8.46
CA GLY A 187 -16.18 1.97 -8.52
C GLY A 187 -15.29 2.46 -7.38
N VAL A 188 -14.78 3.68 -7.53
CA VAL A 188 -13.90 4.34 -6.53
C VAL A 188 -14.61 4.71 -5.23
N ASP A 189 -15.93 4.67 -5.20
CA ASP A 189 -16.79 4.93 -4.03
C ASP A 189 -17.61 3.70 -3.59
N GLY A 190 -17.46 2.58 -4.29
CA GLY A 190 -18.27 1.37 -4.08
C GLY A 190 -18.15 0.72 -2.70
N ALA A 191 -17.11 1.03 -1.95
CA ALA A 191 -16.91 0.60 -0.57
C ALA A 191 -16.77 1.80 0.39
N LEU A 192 -17.35 2.95 0.03
CA LEU A 192 -17.19 4.19 0.80
C LEU A 192 -17.49 3.99 2.28
N TYR A 193 -16.46 4.23 3.11
CA TYR A 193 -16.49 4.07 4.56
C TYR A 193 -16.83 2.65 5.06
N GLN A 194 -16.64 1.62 4.26
CA GLN A 194 -16.83 0.22 4.64
C GLN A 194 -15.49 -0.50 4.82
N SER A 195 -15.52 -1.65 5.47
CA SER A 195 -14.42 -2.61 5.49
C SER A 195 -14.57 -3.59 4.32
N LEU A 196 -13.49 -3.88 3.58
CA LEU A 196 -13.43 -4.99 2.65
C LEU A 196 -12.83 -6.20 3.37
N GLU A 197 -13.61 -7.24 3.59
CA GLU A 197 -13.18 -8.45 4.26
C GLU A 197 -12.98 -9.58 3.26
N PHE A 198 -11.72 -9.96 3.02
CA PHE A 198 -11.34 -10.95 2.02
C PHE A 198 -11.41 -12.38 2.61
N VAL A 199 -12.04 -13.27 1.91
CA VAL A 199 -12.26 -14.68 2.31
C VAL A 199 -12.17 -15.60 1.10
N GLY A 200 -12.34 -16.89 1.31
CA GLY A 200 -12.47 -17.89 0.23
C GLY A 200 -11.23 -18.76 0.03
N ASP A 201 -11.39 -19.83 -0.71
CA ASP A 201 -10.36 -20.83 -0.96
C ASP A 201 -9.23 -20.32 -1.88
N GLY A 202 -9.49 -19.26 -2.64
CA GLY A 202 -8.49 -18.58 -3.46
C GLY A 202 -7.36 -17.94 -2.64
N LEU A 203 -7.60 -17.64 -1.33
CA LEU A 203 -6.59 -17.03 -0.47
C LEU A 203 -5.32 -17.88 -0.31
N GLN A 204 -5.42 -19.20 -0.41
CA GLN A 204 -4.26 -20.10 -0.34
C GLN A 204 -3.23 -19.87 -1.46
N TYR A 205 -3.63 -19.20 -2.54
CA TYR A 205 -2.76 -18.87 -3.65
C TYR A 205 -2.23 -17.43 -3.60
N MET A 206 -2.70 -16.62 -2.64
CA MET A 206 -2.29 -15.24 -2.45
C MET A 206 -1.13 -15.18 -1.44
N SER A 207 0.05 -14.81 -1.93
CA SER A 207 1.21 -14.54 -1.07
C SER A 207 0.94 -13.37 -0.12
N MET A 208 1.79 -13.17 0.89
CA MET A 208 1.70 -11.98 1.75
C MET A 208 1.84 -10.70 0.93
N ASP A 209 2.73 -10.69 -0.07
CA ASP A 209 2.93 -9.53 -0.95
C ASP A 209 1.66 -9.19 -1.75
N ASP A 210 0.93 -10.21 -2.26
CA ASP A 210 -0.38 -10.02 -2.89
C ASP A 210 -1.41 -9.44 -1.92
N ARG A 211 -1.48 -9.98 -0.69
CA ARG A 211 -2.40 -9.48 0.34
C ARG A 211 -2.10 -8.03 0.72
N PHE A 212 -0.83 -7.66 0.83
CA PHE A 212 -0.42 -6.26 1.05
C PHE A 212 -0.85 -5.36 -0.10
N THR A 213 -0.67 -5.79 -1.34
CA THR A 213 -1.11 -5.04 -2.53
C THR A 213 -2.62 -4.82 -2.53
N ILE A 214 -3.40 -5.86 -2.25
CA ILE A 214 -4.87 -5.79 -2.21
C ILE A 214 -5.33 -4.88 -1.08
N ALA A 215 -4.81 -5.06 0.14
CA ALA A 215 -5.16 -4.24 1.29
C ALA A 215 -4.77 -2.76 1.09
N ASN A 216 -3.59 -2.50 0.49
CA ASN A 216 -3.10 -1.16 0.17
C ASN A 216 -4.10 -0.38 -0.69
N MET A 217 -4.62 -1.01 -1.74
CA MET A 217 -5.52 -0.35 -2.68
C MET A 217 -7.01 -0.42 -2.29
N ALA A 218 -7.36 -0.94 -1.13
CA ALA A 218 -8.74 -0.93 -0.64
C ALA A 218 -9.30 0.50 -0.54
N ILE A 219 -8.48 1.48 -0.19
CA ILE A 219 -8.85 2.90 -0.13
C ILE A 219 -9.26 3.44 -1.50
N GLU A 220 -8.75 2.89 -2.61
CA GLU A 220 -9.10 3.33 -3.96
C GLU A 220 -10.54 2.92 -4.36
N ALA A 221 -11.19 2.07 -3.58
CA ALA A 221 -12.64 1.80 -3.62
C ALA A 221 -13.43 2.59 -2.56
N GLY A 222 -12.78 3.51 -1.84
CA GLY A 222 -13.37 4.29 -0.75
C GLY A 222 -13.41 3.57 0.61
N ALA A 223 -12.86 2.36 0.71
CA ALA A 223 -12.90 1.58 1.95
C ALA A 223 -12.02 2.19 3.07
N LYS A 224 -12.46 1.98 4.32
CA LYS A 224 -11.65 2.33 5.49
C LYS A 224 -10.46 1.39 5.65
N ASN A 225 -10.63 0.12 5.33
CA ASN A 225 -9.57 -0.89 5.32
C ASN A 225 -9.94 -2.08 4.42
N GLY A 226 -8.91 -2.81 4.00
CA GLY A 226 -9.06 -4.15 3.46
C GLY A 226 -8.39 -5.14 4.41
N ILE A 227 -9.11 -6.14 4.91
CA ILE A 227 -8.62 -7.04 5.95
C ILE A 227 -8.67 -8.50 5.50
N PHE A 228 -7.64 -9.24 5.88
CA PHE A 228 -7.48 -10.66 5.59
C PHE A 228 -7.56 -11.50 6.87
N PRO A 229 -8.08 -12.73 6.83
CA PRO A 229 -8.00 -13.65 7.94
C PRO A 229 -6.53 -14.00 8.24
N VAL A 230 -6.26 -14.23 9.50
CA VAL A 230 -4.93 -14.59 9.98
C VAL A 230 -4.78 -16.12 9.88
N ASP A 231 -4.07 -16.56 8.86
CA ASP A 231 -3.72 -17.96 8.64
C ASP A 231 -2.23 -18.24 8.97
N ASP A 232 -1.80 -19.49 8.76
CA ASP A 232 -0.42 -19.90 9.04
C ASP A 232 0.61 -19.03 8.28
N LEU A 233 0.30 -18.65 7.03
CA LEU A 233 1.18 -17.78 6.24
C LEU A 233 1.36 -16.41 6.91
N THR A 234 0.28 -15.84 7.44
CA THR A 234 0.32 -14.56 8.17
C THR A 234 1.06 -14.70 9.50
N LEU A 235 0.80 -15.79 10.25
CA LEU A 235 1.48 -16.04 11.53
C LEU A 235 2.99 -16.26 11.35
N ASP A 236 3.41 -16.99 10.34
CA ASP A 236 4.83 -17.19 10.02
C ASP A 236 5.49 -15.87 9.63
N TYR A 237 4.84 -15.05 8.80
CA TYR A 237 5.33 -13.72 8.45
C TYR A 237 5.57 -12.85 9.70
N ILE A 238 4.61 -12.83 10.64
CA ILE A 238 4.69 -12.06 11.89
C ILE A 238 5.80 -12.62 12.80
N LYS A 239 5.85 -13.94 12.99
CA LYS A 239 6.82 -14.61 13.87
C LYS A 239 8.29 -14.36 13.50
N GLU A 240 8.57 -14.25 12.21
CA GLU A 240 9.91 -13.94 11.72
C GLU A 240 10.35 -12.50 12.02
N ARG A 241 9.41 -11.59 12.33
CA ARG A 241 9.65 -10.13 12.39
C ARG A 241 9.33 -9.49 13.72
N SER A 242 8.49 -10.11 14.54
CA SER A 242 8.03 -9.55 15.80
C SER A 242 8.08 -10.59 16.92
N THR A 243 8.42 -10.12 18.12
CA THR A 243 8.31 -10.91 19.37
C THR A 243 6.98 -10.71 20.08
N ARG A 244 6.16 -9.76 19.61
CA ARG A 244 4.81 -9.51 20.15
C ARG A 244 3.88 -10.66 19.80
N GLN A 245 2.96 -10.98 20.71
CA GLN A 245 1.97 -12.04 20.48
C GLN A 245 0.79 -11.48 19.68
N PRO A 246 0.50 -12.03 18.48
CA PRO A 246 -0.63 -11.60 17.67
C PRO A 246 -1.96 -11.97 18.34
N LYS A 247 -2.98 -11.13 18.17
CA LYS A 247 -4.36 -11.43 18.52
C LYS A 247 -5.15 -11.73 17.26
N VAL A 248 -5.61 -12.95 17.14
CA VAL A 248 -6.37 -13.40 15.98
C VAL A 248 -7.86 -13.15 16.22
N TYR A 249 -8.49 -12.42 15.31
CA TYR A 249 -9.93 -12.19 15.29
C TYR A 249 -10.51 -12.78 14.01
N GLU A 250 -11.51 -13.63 14.18
CA GLU A 250 -12.27 -14.23 13.08
C GLU A 250 -13.68 -13.65 13.09
N ALA A 251 -14.27 -13.46 11.91
CA ALA A 251 -15.67 -13.09 11.82
C ALA A 251 -16.57 -14.17 12.41
N ASP A 252 -17.64 -13.75 13.06
CA ASP A 252 -18.65 -14.71 13.52
C ASP A 252 -19.36 -15.36 12.33
N PRO A 253 -19.85 -16.59 12.45
CA PRO A 253 -20.57 -17.27 11.37
C PRO A 253 -21.81 -16.52 10.90
N ASP A 254 -22.43 -15.75 11.79
CA ASP A 254 -23.61 -14.91 11.55
C ASP A 254 -23.25 -13.40 11.41
N ALA A 255 -21.99 -13.09 11.11
CA ALA A 255 -21.56 -11.71 10.83
C ALA A 255 -22.32 -11.14 9.63
N GLU A 256 -22.77 -9.88 9.75
CA GLU A 256 -23.53 -9.22 8.70
C GLU A 256 -22.63 -8.45 7.74
N TYR A 257 -22.88 -8.64 6.44
CA TYR A 257 -22.21 -7.94 5.35
C TYR A 257 -23.26 -7.22 4.50
N THR A 258 -22.94 -6.02 4.05
CA THR A 258 -23.84 -5.23 3.17
C THR A 258 -24.04 -5.91 1.82
N ARG A 259 -23.02 -6.64 1.36
CA ARG A 259 -23.06 -7.50 0.15
C ARG A 259 -21.89 -8.46 0.15
N THR A 260 -22.00 -9.49 -0.69
CA THR A 260 -20.90 -10.41 -1.03
C THR A 260 -20.51 -10.23 -2.49
N ILE A 261 -19.21 -10.17 -2.75
CA ILE A 261 -18.63 -10.08 -4.11
C ILE A 261 -17.72 -11.28 -4.30
N THR A 262 -18.07 -12.16 -5.24
CA THR A 262 -17.23 -13.31 -5.57
C THR A 262 -16.34 -12.97 -6.78
N ILE A 263 -15.05 -13.26 -6.66
CA ILE A 263 -14.03 -13.11 -7.71
C ILE A 263 -13.42 -14.48 -7.98
N ASN A 264 -13.61 -14.98 -9.19
CA ASN A 264 -12.99 -16.22 -9.62
C ASN A 264 -11.61 -15.95 -10.23
N LEU A 265 -10.56 -16.28 -9.46
CA LEU A 265 -9.17 -16.05 -9.84
C LEU A 265 -8.76 -16.79 -11.13
N SER A 266 -9.39 -17.93 -11.43
CA SER A 266 -9.07 -18.71 -12.62
C SER A 266 -9.53 -18.09 -13.94
N THR A 267 -10.46 -17.14 -13.86
CA THR A 267 -10.99 -16.42 -15.02
C THR A 267 -10.51 -14.98 -15.13
N LEU A 268 -9.74 -14.50 -14.14
CA LEU A 268 -9.13 -13.19 -14.21
C LEU A 268 -8.11 -13.13 -15.35
N ARG A 269 -8.01 -11.96 -15.96
CA ARG A 269 -6.99 -11.61 -16.94
C ARG A 269 -6.12 -10.49 -16.41
N PRO A 270 -4.87 -10.37 -16.88
CA PRO A 270 -4.05 -9.21 -16.55
C PRO A 270 -4.83 -7.92 -16.85
N THR A 271 -4.91 -7.06 -15.84
CA THR A 271 -5.82 -5.91 -15.81
C THR A 271 -5.05 -4.60 -15.85
N VAL A 272 -5.54 -3.65 -16.63
CA VAL A 272 -5.00 -2.29 -16.74
C VAL A 272 -6.08 -1.27 -16.38
N ALA A 273 -5.78 -0.35 -15.44
CA ALA A 273 -6.66 0.77 -15.18
C ALA A 273 -6.22 1.98 -16.00
N TYR A 274 -7.11 2.47 -16.85
CA TYR A 274 -6.87 3.62 -17.74
C TYR A 274 -6.95 4.94 -16.95
N PRO A 275 -6.30 6.01 -17.44
CA PRO A 275 -6.46 7.31 -16.84
C PRO A 275 -7.93 7.78 -16.90
N HIS A 276 -8.47 8.57 -15.93
CA HIS A 276 -7.71 9.13 -14.80
C HIS A 276 -8.32 8.65 -13.48
N LEU A 277 -8.88 7.44 -13.45
CA LEU A 277 -9.45 6.81 -12.27
C LEU A 277 -9.06 5.33 -12.19
N PRO A 278 -8.76 4.78 -11.01
CA PRO A 278 -8.45 3.37 -10.85
C PRO A 278 -9.58 2.41 -11.24
N GLU A 279 -10.82 2.89 -11.34
CA GLU A 279 -11.99 2.11 -11.76
C GLU A 279 -12.10 1.89 -13.28
N ASN A 280 -11.36 2.66 -14.08
CA ASN A 280 -11.36 2.53 -15.53
C ASN A 280 -10.60 1.29 -16.00
N THR A 281 -10.99 0.12 -15.52
CA THR A 281 -10.25 -1.13 -15.75
C THR A 281 -10.67 -1.85 -17.02
N HIS A 282 -9.67 -2.37 -17.72
CA HIS A 282 -9.83 -3.16 -18.94
C HIS A 282 -8.88 -4.36 -18.91
N PRO A 283 -9.20 -5.46 -19.59
CA PRO A 283 -8.22 -6.50 -19.87
C PRO A 283 -7.04 -5.93 -20.66
N VAL A 284 -5.84 -6.43 -20.40
CA VAL A 284 -4.61 -5.92 -21.04
C VAL A 284 -4.64 -5.97 -22.56
N GLU A 285 -5.32 -6.95 -23.14
CA GLU A 285 -5.47 -7.10 -24.59
C GLU A 285 -6.20 -5.93 -25.28
N ASP A 286 -7.03 -5.19 -24.55
CA ASP A 286 -7.72 -4.01 -25.10
C ASP A 286 -6.78 -2.79 -25.20
N ALA A 287 -5.65 -2.83 -24.47
CA ALA A 287 -4.67 -1.74 -24.40
C ALA A 287 -3.48 -1.88 -25.37
N ARG A 288 -3.39 -2.93 -26.19
CA ARG A 288 -2.23 -3.29 -27.02
C ARG A 288 -1.71 -2.19 -27.95
N ASN A 289 -2.54 -1.25 -28.36
CA ASN A 289 -2.17 -0.16 -29.27
C ASN A 289 -1.71 1.10 -28.54
N ILE A 290 -1.67 1.10 -27.22
CA ILE A 290 -1.29 2.26 -26.42
C ILE A 290 0.24 2.28 -26.31
N LYS A 291 0.86 3.24 -27.00
CA LYS A 291 2.29 3.52 -26.90
C LYS A 291 2.59 4.23 -25.57
N ILE A 292 3.72 3.88 -24.97
CA ILE A 292 4.13 4.43 -23.68
C ILE A 292 5.50 5.08 -23.73
N ASP A 293 5.77 6.01 -22.83
CA ASP A 293 7.01 6.76 -22.72
C ASP A 293 7.81 6.39 -21.46
N GLN A 294 7.10 5.88 -20.43
CA GLN A 294 7.72 5.54 -19.15
C GLN A 294 7.06 4.30 -18.52
N VAL A 295 7.86 3.59 -17.74
CA VAL A 295 7.38 2.51 -16.86
C VAL A 295 7.94 2.74 -15.46
N VAL A 296 7.08 2.59 -14.44
CA VAL A 296 7.48 2.62 -13.03
C VAL A 296 7.09 1.30 -12.38
N ILE A 297 8.10 0.59 -11.84
CA ILE A 297 7.91 -0.67 -11.10
C ILE A 297 8.34 -0.42 -9.66
N GLY A 298 7.42 -0.56 -8.72
CA GLY A 298 7.70 -0.33 -7.31
C GLY A 298 6.53 0.27 -6.54
N SER A 299 6.82 1.17 -5.63
CA SER A 299 5.93 1.81 -4.66
C SER A 299 5.52 0.91 -3.47
N CYS A 300 4.72 1.45 -2.55
CA CYS A 300 4.18 0.68 -1.42
C CYS A 300 3.28 -0.48 -1.85
N THR A 301 2.72 -0.43 -3.07
CA THR A 301 1.91 -1.49 -3.65
C THR A 301 2.74 -2.67 -4.16
N ASN A 302 3.72 -2.41 -5.03
CA ASN A 302 4.42 -3.45 -5.80
C ASN A 302 5.94 -3.21 -5.90
N GLY A 303 6.58 -2.88 -4.77
CA GLY A 303 8.04 -2.79 -4.65
C GLY A 303 8.66 -3.91 -3.79
N ARG A 304 7.92 -4.97 -3.51
CA ARG A 304 8.38 -6.10 -2.70
C ARG A 304 9.20 -7.09 -3.53
N ILE A 305 9.88 -8.01 -2.86
CA ILE A 305 10.82 -8.92 -3.53
C ILE A 305 10.15 -9.79 -4.60
N SER A 306 8.91 -10.23 -4.40
CA SER A 306 8.17 -11.02 -5.39
C SER A 306 7.84 -10.21 -6.64
N ASP A 307 7.51 -8.92 -6.49
CA ASP A 307 7.24 -8.00 -7.59
C ASP A 307 8.48 -7.80 -8.46
N LEU A 308 9.63 -7.54 -7.79
CA LEU A 308 10.90 -7.37 -8.47
C LEU A 308 11.36 -8.65 -9.17
N ARG A 309 11.14 -9.81 -8.56
CA ARG A 309 11.45 -11.11 -9.16
C ARG A 309 10.70 -11.31 -10.47
N VAL A 310 9.37 -11.15 -10.46
CA VAL A 310 8.54 -11.32 -11.66
C VAL A 310 8.98 -10.37 -12.78
N ALA A 311 9.21 -9.12 -12.46
CA ALA A 311 9.68 -8.14 -13.44
C ALA A 311 11.08 -8.50 -13.98
N ALA A 312 12.01 -8.89 -13.11
CA ALA A 312 13.36 -9.28 -13.53
C ALA A 312 13.36 -10.54 -14.40
N GLU A 313 12.54 -11.54 -14.09
CA GLU A 313 12.40 -12.76 -14.90
C GLU A 313 11.92 -12.45 -16.33
N ILE A 314 10.96 -11.55 -16.48
CA ILE A 314 10.45 -11.10 -17.80
C ILE A 314 11.51 -10.31 -18.56
N MET A 315 12.27 -9.45 -17.89
CA MET A 315 13.27 -8.56 -18.51
C MET A 315 14.63 -9.23 -18.76
N LYS A 316 14.89 -10.40 -18.17
CA LYS A 316 16.18 -11.08 -18.22
C LYS A 316 16.65 -11.35 -19.66
N GLY A 317 17.86 -10.84 -20.00
CA GLY A 317 18.47 -11.02 -21.32
C GLY A 317 17.80 -10.22 -22.45
N LYS A 318 16.89 -9.31 -22.10
CA LYS A 318 16.18 -8.43 -23.06
C LYS A 318 16.52 -6.97 -22.77
N HIS A 319 16.14 -6.08 -23.69
CA HIS A 319 16.35 -4.65 -23.54
C HIS A 319 15.03 -3.88 -23.58
N VAL A 320 14.96 -2.82 -22.77
CA VAL A 320 13.88 -1.84 -22.78
C VAL A 320 13.75 -1.21 -24.16
N ALA A 321 12.53 -0.97 -24.63
CA ALA A 321 12.26 -0.30 -25.88
C ALA A 321 12.94 1.08 -25.93
N LYS A 322 13.54 1.44 -27.08
CA LYS A 322 14.44 2.57 -27.23
C LYS A 322 13.94 3.92 -26.70
N ASN A 323 12.63 4.13 -26.73
CA ASN A 323 12.01 5.41 -26.33
C ASN A 323 11.29 5.33 -24.97
N VAL A 324 11.51 4.27 -24.21
CA VAL A 324 10.88 4.07 -22.90
C VAL A 324 11.89 4.26 -21.78
N ARG A 325 11.52 5.02 -20.79
CA ARG A 325 12.27 5.15 -19.53
C ARG A 325 11.70 4.17 -18.51
N VAL A 326 12.55 3.39 -17.86
CA VAL A 326 12.10 2.45 -16.81
C VAL A 326 12.75 2.82 -15.49
N ILE A 327 11.93 2.97 -14.47
CA ILE A 327 12.35 3.27 -13.10
C ILE A 327 11.87 2.12 -12.21
N VAL A 328 12.81 1.47 -11.53
CA VAL A 328 12.54 0.39 -10.57
C VAL A 328 12.85 0.88 -9.17
N ILE A 329 11.90 0.70 -8.24
CA ILE A 329 11.99 1.20 -6.86
C ILE A 329 11.75 0.05 -5.90
N PRO A 330 12.80 -0.59 -5.36
CA PRO A 330 12.67 -1.53 -4.24
C PRO A 330 12.05 -0.82 -3.04
N ALA A 331 11.10 -1.47 -2.35
CA ALA A 331 10.30 -0.78 -1.34
C ALA A 331 11.08 -0.48 -0.04
N THR A 332 12.13 -1.26 0.29
CA THR A 332 12.96 -1.05 1.48
C THR A 332 14.42 -1.31 1.19
N GLN A 333 15.31 -0.89 2.07
CA GLN A 333 16.74 -1.21 1.98
C GLN A 333 17.00 -2.71 2.05
N LYS A 334 16.24 -3.45 2.86
CA LYS A 334 16.35 -4.90 2.94
C LYS A 334 15.98 -5.56 1.61
N ILE A 335 14.85 -5.18 1.03
CA ILE A 335 14.43 -5.65 -0.30
C ILE A 335 15.44 -5.27 -1.37
N TYR A 336 16.05 -4.07 -1.27
CA TYR A 336 17.11 -3.63 -2.19
C TYR A 336 18.31 -4.59 -2.15
N LEU A 337 18.76 -4.97 -0.93
CA LEU A 337 19.86 -5.93 -0.74
C LEU A 337 19.48 -7.33 -1.25
N GLU A 338 18.30 -7.82 -0.90
CA GLU A 338 17.82 -9.13 -1.38
C GLU A 338 17.74 -9.18 -2.91
N ALA A 339 17.24 -8.13 -3.55
CA ALA A 339 17.18 -8.02 -5.01
C ALA A 339 18.57 -7.93 -5.65
N MET A 340 19.53 -7.30 -4.98
CA MET A 340 20.93 -7.24 -5.42
C MET A 340 21.57 -8.63 -5.34
N GLU A 341 21.41 -9.33 -4.23
CA GLU A 341 21.95 -10.68 -4.02
C GLU A 341 21.35 -11.71 -5.00
N ALA A 342 20.03 -11.58 -5.28
CA ALA A 342 19.35 -12.40 -6.29
C ALA A 342 19.70 -12.05 -7.74
N GLY A 343 20.47 -10.96 -7.98
CA GLY A 343 20.88 -10.52 -9.30
C GLY A 343 19.79 -9.74 -10.07
N TYR A 344 18.66 -9.41 -9.44
CA TYR A 344 17.57 -8.69 -10.10
C TYR A 344 17.97 -7.27 -10.48
N LEU A 345 18.70 -6.57 -9.61
CA LEU A 345 19.17 -5.20 -9.90
C LEU A 345 20.09 -5.19 -11.12
N ARG A 346 20.97 -6.18 -11.23
CA ARG A 346 21.85 -6.35 -12.39
C ARG A 346 21.01 -6.54 -13.67
N THR A 347 19.99 -7.42 -13.61
CA THR A 347 19.08 -7.67 -14.72
C THR A 347 18.40 -6.37 -15.18
N PHE A 348 17.88 -5.56 -14.26
CA PHE A 348 17.24 -4.29 -14.60
C PHE A 348 18.20 -3.30 -15.26
N ILE A 349 19.42 -3.17 -14.71
CA ILE A 349 20.45 -2.27 -15.26
C ILE A 349 20.90 -2.73 -16.65
N GLU A 350 21.17 -4.02 -16.83
CA GLU A 350 21.55 -4.61 -18.13
C GLU A 350 20.41 -4.48 -19.18
N ALA A 351 19.16 -4.51 -18.73
CA ALA A 351 18.01 -4.26 -19.60
C ALA A 351 17.83 -2.77 -19.97
N GLY A 352 18.53 -1.84 -19.31
CA GLY A 352 18.45 -0.41 -19.57
C GLY A 352 17.50 0.35 -18.63
N ALA A 353 17.11 -0.23 -17.51
CA ALA A 353 16.33 0.43 -16.47
C ALA A 353 17.23 1.16 -15.46
N VAL A 354 16.68 2.16 -14.77
CA VAL A 354 17.29 2.82 -13.61
C VAL A 354 16.71 2.19 -12.34
N VAL A 355 17.58 1.77 -11.43
CA VAL A 355 17.17 1.33 -10.09
C VAL A 355 17.38 2.47 -9.10
N SER A 356 16.32 2.85 -8.40
CA SER A 356 16.33 3.94 -7.43
C SER A 356 16.50 3.42 -6.00
N THR A 357 16.90 4.31 -5.11
CA THR A 357 16.75 4.11 -3.65
C THR A 357 15.27 3.95 -3.28
N PRO A 358 14.94 3.24 -2.17
CA PRO A 358 13.58 3.18 -1.66
C PRO A 358 13.00 4.56 -1.41
N THR A 359 11.91 4.89 -2.10
CA THR A 359 11.20 6.17 -1.95
C THR A 359 9.80 6.05 -2.54
N CYS A 360 8.86 6.83 -2.04
CA CYS A 360 7.53 6.96 -2.66
C CYS A 360 7.65 7.60 -4.07
N GLY A 361 8.64 8.46 -4.29
CA GLY A 361 9.13 8.92 -5.59
C GLY A 361 8.05 9.46 -6.51
N PRO A 362 7.92 8.88 -7.72
CA PRO A 362 7.00 9.38 -8.74
C PRO A 362 5.53 9.16 -8.39
N CYS A 363 5.18 8.29 -7.44
CA CYS A 363 3.79 7.96 -7.10
C CYS A 363 2.91 9.17 -6.79
N LEU A 364 3.50 10.23 -6.21
CA LEU A 364 2.80 11.48 -5.89
C LEU A 364 3.22 12.66 -6.78
N GLY A 365 4.08 12.43 -7.76
CA GLY A 365 4.58 13.50 -8.64
C GLY A 365 5.49 14.54 -7.96
N GLY A 366 6.04 14.17 -6.81
CA GLY A 366 6.75 15.13 -5.95
C GLY A 366 8.26 15.01 -5.91
N TYR A 367 8.84 13.94 -6.47
CA TYR A 367 10.27 13.68 -6.34
C TYR A 367 10.92 13.40 -7.69
N MET A 368 10.98 12.19 -8.18
CA MET A 368 11.64 11.81 -9.45
C MET A 368 10.67 11.14 -10.40
N GLY A 369 11.08 10.90 -11.65
CA GLY A 369 10.24 10.19 -12.64
C GLY A 369 8.98 10.96 -13.04
N ILE A 370 9.06 12.30 -13.01
CA ILE A 370 7.96 13.19 -13.36
C ILE A 370 7.69 13.12 -14.87
N LEU A 371 6.42 13.03 -15.23
CA LEU A 371 5.95 13.00 -16.62
C LEU A 371 5.80 14.40 -17.18
N ALA A 372 6.26 14.57 -18.42
CA ALA A 372 6.01 15.77 -19.20
C ALA A 372 4.58 15.75 -19.81
N SER A 373 4.19 16.89 -20.41
CA SER A 373 2.92 17.04 -21.11
C SER A 373 2.74 15.96 -22.19
N GLY A 374 1.59 15.27 -22.16
CA GLY A 374 1.21 14.23 -23.11
C GLY A 374 1.93 12.88 -22.97
N GLU A 375 2.87 12.74 -22.04
CA GLU A 375 3.55 11.47 -21.79
C GLU A 375 2.63 10.42 -21.14
N LYS A 376 2.85 9.14 -21.49
CA LYS A 376 2.10 8.00 -21.00
C LYS A 376 3.00 7.04 -20.21
N CYS A 377 2.54 6.66 -19.02
CA CYS A 377 3.27 5.78 -18.13
C CYS A 377 2.47 4.55 -17.76
N VAL A 378 3.06 3.37 -17.85
CA VAL A 378 2.55 2.18 -17.15
C VAL A 378 3.19 2.14 -15.78
N SER A 379 2.37 2.03 -14.73
CA SER A 379 2.84 2.11 -13.35
C SER A 379 2.23 1.04 -12.44
N THR A 380 3.04 0.49 -11.56
CA THR A 380 2.58 -0.39 -10.50
C THR A 380 2.17 0.35 -9.22
N THR A 381 2.16 1.68 -9.26
CA THR A 381 1.64 2.53 -8.17
C THR A 381 0.13 2.36 -8.00
N ASN A 382 -0.47 3.08 -7.08
CA ASN A 382 -1.87 2.86 -6.68
C ASN A 382 -2.85 3.89 -7.22
N ARG A 383 -2.40 5.03 -7.77
CA ARG A 383 -3.26 6.13 -8.24
C ARG A 383 -2.83 6.64 -9.61
N ASN A 384 -3.84 6.96 -10.43
CA ASN A 384 -3.66 7.50 -11.77
C ASN A 384 -4.48 8.77 -12.04
N PHE A 385 -4.74 9.56 -10.98
CA PHE A 385 -5.51 10.80 -11.07
C PHE A 385 -4.81 11.83 -11.97
N ILE A 386 -5.58 12.79 -12.47
CA ILE A 386 -5.08 13.92 -13.27
C ILE A 386 -3.91 14.61 -12.56
N GLY A 387 -2.78 14.75 -13.26
CA GLY A 387 -1.56 15.40 -12.74
C GLY A 387 -0.85 14.62 -11.62
N ARG A 388 -1.24 13.40 -11.31
CA ARG A 388 -0.69 12.64 -10.16
C ARG A 388 0.81 12.38 -10.26
N MET A 389 1.34 12.17 -11.46
CA MET A 389 2.76 11.86 -11.66
C MET A 389 3.51 12.95 -12.45
N GLY A 390 2.94 14.14 -12.60
CA GLY A 390 3.57 15.24 -13.35
C GLY A 390 2.57 16.15 -14.02
N ALA A 391 2.73 16.34 -15.34
CA ALA A 391 1.88 17.24 -16.13
C ALA A 391 0.39 16.82 -16.05
N ILE A 392 -0.52 17.81 -16.08
CA ILE A 392 -1.96 17.60 -15.92
C ILE A 392 -2.53 16.71 -17.05
N ASP A 393 -1.97 16.80 -18.24
CA ASP A 393 -2.34 16.05 -19.43
C ASP A 393 -1.52 14.78 -19.66
N SER A 394 -0.68 14.40 -18.69
CA SER A 394 -0.02 13.09 -18.69
C SER A 394 -0.99 11.98 -18.31
N GLU A 395 -0.75 10.79 -18.82
CA GLU A 395 -1.61 9.62 -18.65
C GLU A 395 -0.88 8.52 -17.88
N ILE A 396 -1.52 8.00 -16.81
CA ILE A 396 -0.98 6.89 -16.04
C ILE A 396 -1.91 5.69 -16.17
N TYR A 397 -1.34 4.56 -16.58
CA TYR A 397 -2.01 3.27 -16.68
C TYR A 397 -1.53 2.37 -15.54
N LEU A 398 -2.43 2.02 -14.61
CA LEU A 398 -2.06 1.15 -13.50
C LEU A 398 -2.11 -0.31 -13.94
N ALA A 399 -1.06 -1.06 -13.63
CA ALA A 399 -0.95 -2.46 -13.99
C ALA A 399 -0.06 -3.24 -13.00
N SER A 400 -0.08 -4.57 -13.13
CA SER A 400 0.81 -5.45 -12.36
C SER A 400 2.28 -5.33 -12.80
N PRO A 401 3.25 -5.75 -11.95
CA PRO A 401 4.66 -5.79 -12.32
C PRO A 401 4.94 -6.59 -13.59
N ALA A 402 4.19 -7.66 -13.85
CA ALA A 402 4.33 -8.46 -15.05
C ALA A 402 3.96 -7.68 -16.32
N VAL A 403 2.81 -7.02 -16.31
CA VAL A 403 2.36 -6.15 -17.42
C VAL A 403 3.31 -4.98 -17.60
N ALA A 404 3.76 -4.35 -16.51
CA ALA A 404 4.69 -3.23 -16.56
C ALA A 404 6.03 -3.63 -17.20
N ALA A 405 6.61 -4.77 -16.79
CA ALA A 405 7.85 -5.29 -17.35
C ALA A 405 7.72 -5.67 -18.83
N ALA A 406 6.63 -6.34 -19.23
CA ALA A 406 6.37 -6.67 -20.61
C ALA A 406 6.23 -5.40 -21.48
N SER A 407 5.48 -4.42 -20.99
CA SER A 407 5.28 -3.14 -21.67
C SER A 407 6.58 -2.34 -21.84
N ALA A 408 7.49 -2.42 -20.87
CA ALA A 408 8.81 -1.81 -20.96
C ALA A 408 9.64 -2.33 -22.15
N LEU A 409 9.49 -3.61 -22.46
CA LEU A 409 10.26 -4.26 -23.54
C LEU A 409 9.73 -3.92 -24.93
N THR A 410 8.43 -3.75 -25.08
CA THR A 410 7.78 -3.51 -26.37
C THR A 410 7.58 -2.03 -26.70
N GLY A 411 7.45 -1.18 -25.68
CA GLY A 411 7.07 0.23 -25.83
C GLY A 411 5.56 0.45 -25.97
N PHE A 412 4.77 -0.60 -25.79
CA PHE A 412 3.30 -0.59 -25.79
C PHE A 412 2.78 -1.35 -24.55
N ILE A 413 1.55 -1.08 -24.14
CA ILE A 413 0.91 -1.90 -23.11
C ILE A 413 0.78 -3.33 -23.63
N THR A 414 1.38 -4.30 -22.93
CA THR A 414 1.60 -5.66 -23.44
C THR A 414 1.20 -6.73 -22.43
N ASP A 415 0.51 -7.74 -22.90
CA ASP A 415 0.24 -8.96 -22.13
C ASP A 415 1.57 -9.70 -21.87
N PRO A 416 1.92 -10.00 -20.61
CA PRO A 416 3.16 -10.70 -20.29
C PRO A 416 3.27 -12.10 -20.91
N SER A 417 2.17 -12.71 -21.31
CA SER A 417 2.17 -14.01 -22.01
C SER A 417 2.68 -13.94 -23.46
N GLU A 418 2.84 -12.74 -24.00
CA GLU A 418 3.33 -12.50 -25.38
C GLU A 418 4.86 -12.30 -25.46
N ILE A 419 5.59 -12.32 -24.33
CA ILE A 419 7.03 -11.99 -24.25
C ILE A 419 7.90 -13.25 -24.21
#